data_ce13edad57a8c1fcbbe8761a533977b1
#
_entry.id   ce13edad57a8c1fcbbe8761a533977b1
#
_cell.length_a   1.000
_cell.length_b   1.000
_cell.length_c   1.000
_cell.angle_alpha   90.00
_cell.angle_beta   90.00
_cell.angle_gamma   90.00
#
_symmetry.space_group_name_H-M   'P 1'
#
loop_
_entity.id
_entity.type
_entity.pdbx_description
1 polymer ?
#
loop_
_entity_poly.entity_id
_entity_poly.type
_entity_poly.pdbx_seq_one_letter_code
_entity_poly.pdbx_strand_id
1 'polypeptide(L)'
;MVRCRGVVKKFDGVTVLESIDLDVYPGETMVVMGGSGSGKSTLLRCMIGTHQVDGGTIELFGQNICGLDEDGLNDVRKKFGILFQSGALFNSMTLAENVALPLQEHTQLDQEIIDIQVKIKLELVGLREDANKYPAQISGGMKKRAGLARALALDPKILFYDEPSAGLDPVTSAQIDQLMLALTKQLGVTSVVVTHEMDSAFTIADRMAMLDRGRMLRVDERTWFEELRDLDNDQASAVSQDQQLIRQFLRGAPDGPLAARRNEQGYSEDLFGMTMDRVTRTPSVQPTRG
;
A
#
# COMPACT_ATOMS: atom_id res chain seq x y z
N MET A 1 -16.59 -4.23 -5.60
CA MET A 1 -16.27 -2.79 -5.55
C MET A 1 -15.09 -2.47 -6.48
N VAL A 2 -14.01 -3.26 -6.39
CA VAL A 2 -12.89 -3.24 -7.36
C VAL A 2 -12.77 -4.64 -7.98
N ARG A 3 -12.55 -4.72 -9.29
CA ARG A 3 -12.30 -5.99 -9.98
C ARG A 3 -11.15 -5.81 -10.97
N CYS A 4 -10.07 -6.57 -10.78
CA CYS A 4 -8.95 -6.67 -11.69
C CYS A 4 -8.99 -8.03 -12.39
N ARG A 5 -8.78 -8.07 -13.73
CA ARG A 5 -8.73 -9.30 -14.52
C ARG A 5 -7.57 -9.27 -15.49
N GLY A 6 -6.64 -10.20 -15.29
CA GLY A 6 -5.47 -10.37 -16.16
C GLY A 6 -4.63 -9.11 -16.29
N VAL A 7 -4.54 -8.27 -15.25
CA VAL A 7 -3.87 -6.97 -15.34
C VAL A 7 -2.38 -7.13 -15.56
N VAL A 8 -1.90 -6.55 -16.66
CA VAL A 8 -0.49 -6.52 -17.05
C VAL A 8 -0.01 -5.07 -17.07
N LYS A 9 1.16 -4.80 -16.48
CA LYS A 9 1.84 -3.52 -16.59
C LYS A 9 3.30 -3.69 -16.91
N LYS A 10 3.77 -2.92 -17.90
CA LYS A 10 5.16 -2.90 -18.34
C LYS A 10 5.72 -1.48 -18.29
N PHE A 11 7.01 -1.35 -18.01
CA PHE A 11 7.77 -0.12 -18.15
C PHE A 11 9.04 -0.44 -18.94
N ASP A 12 9.27 0.28 -20.02
CA ASP A 12 10.46 0.11 -20.88
C ASP A 12 10.70 -1.36 -21.29
N GLY A 13 9.62 -2.08 -21.57
CA GLY A 13 9.66 -3.50 -21.94
C GLY A 13 9.77 -4.49 -20.78
N VAL A 14 9.98 -4.02 -19.55
CA VAL A 14 10.06 -4.85 -18.35
C VAL A 14 8.65 -5.04 -17.77
N THR A 15 8.22 -6.28 -17.61
CA THR A 15 6.92 -6.61 -16.98
C THR A 15 7.02 -6.44 -15.47
N VAL A 16 6.22 -5.54 -14.91
CA VAL A 16 6.12 -5.25 -13.47
C VAL A 16 4.90 -5.91 -12.85
N LEU A 17 3.80 -6.05 -13.59
CA LEU A 17 2.62 -6.84 -13.19
C LEU A 17 2.34 -7.87 -14.27
N GLU A 18 2.18 -9.13 -13.84
CA GLU A 18 2.00 -10.27 -14.72
C GLU A 18 0.65 -10.94 -14.44
N SER A 19 -0.38 -10.55 -15.23
CA SER A 19 -1.72 -11.16 -15.17
C SER A 19 -2.37 -11.18 -13.79
N ILE A 20 -2.54 -10.00 -13.16
CA ILE A 20 -3.11 -9.89 -11.83
C ILE A 20 -4.65 -10.01 -11.87
N ASP A 21 -5.17 -10.95 -11.08
CA ASP A 21 -6.59 -11.08 -10.76
C ASP A 21 -6.81 -10.72 -9.29
N LEU A 22 -7.77 -9.82 -9.02
CA LEU A 22 -8.11 -9.39 -7.66
C LEU A 22 -9.55 -8.88 -7.61
N ASP A 23 -10.31 -9.36 -6.63
CA ASP A 23 -11.62 -8.83 -6.28
C ASP A 23 -11.60 -8.19 -4.91
N VAL A 24 -12.12 -6.96 -4.81
CA VAL A 24 -12.40 -6.27 -3.55
C VAL A 24 -13.91 -6.06 -3.42
N TYR A 25 -14.47 -6.54 -2.32
CA TYR A 25 -15.90 -6.47 -2.05
C TYR A 25 -16.30 -5.19 -1.32
N PRO A 26 -17.57 -4.76 -1.40
CA PRO A 26 -18.05 -3.59 -0.66
C PRO A 26 -17.90 -3.76 0.86
N GLY A 27 -17.34 -2.72 1.51
CA GLY A 27 -17.23 -2.66 2.97
C GLY A 27 -16.09 -3.48 3.59
N GLU A 28 -15.27 -4.18 2.77
CA GLU A 28 -14.09 -4.89 3.29
C GLU A 28 -12.84 -4.03 3.27
N THR A 29 -11.89 -4.40 4.10
CA THR A 29 -10.50 -3.96 4.02
C THR A 29 -9.66 -5.05 3.36
N MET A 30 -9.27 -4.82 2.10
CA MET A 30 -8.34 -5.65 1.36
C MET A 30 -6.91 -5.12 1.54
N VAL A 31 -6.02 -5.94 2.09
CA VAL A 31 -4.60 -5.60 2.22
C VAL A 31 -3.78 -6.32 1.14
N VAL A 32 -3.09 -5.55 0.30
CA VAL A 32 -2.12 -6.06 -0.67
C VAL A 32 -0.72 -5.93 -0.07
N MET A 33 -0.12 -7.04 0.27
CA MET A 33 1.21 -7.11 0.88
C MET A 33 2.25 -7.70 -0.08
N GLY A 34 3.53 -7.54 0.26
CA GLY A 34 4.65 -8.07 -0.51
C GLY A 34 5.93 -7.28 -0.30
N GLY A 35 7.04 -7.83 -0.72
CA GLY A 35 8.37 -7.20 -0.59
C GLY A 35 8.50 -5.88 -1.37
N SER A 36 9.60 -5.15 -1.11
CA SER A 36 9.95 -3.99 -1.92
C SER A 36 10.14 -4.40 -3.39
N GLY A 37 9.62 -3.62 -4.33
CA GLY A 37 9.71 -3.93 -5.75
C GLY A 37 8.76 -5.02 -6.25
N SER A 38 7.88 -5.59 -5.41
CA SER A 38 6.93 -6.64 -5.85
C SER A 38 5.82 -6.14 -6.81
N GLY A 39 5.63 -4.83 -6.96
CA GLY A 39 4.62 -4.23 -7.84
C GLY A 39 3.39 -3.64 -7.14
N LYS A 40 3.34 -3.61 -5.79
CA LYS A 40 2.18 -3.13 -5.01
C LYS A 40 1.73 -1.71 -5.37
N SER A 41 2.63 -0.74 -5.29
CA SER A 41 2.30 0.65 -5.61
C SER A 41 1.99 0.82 -7.10
N THR A 42 2.56 -0.02 -7.98
CA THR A 42 2.20 -0.05 -9.40
C THR A 42 0.77 -0.54 -9.59
N LEU A 43 0.37 -1.62 -8.90
CA LEU A 43 -0.99 -2.14 -8.93
C LEU A 43 -1.98 -1.09 -8.41
N LEU A 44 -1.68 -0.44 -7.29
CA LEU A 44 -2.48 0.66 -6.75
C LEU A 44 -2.65 1.79 -7.77
N ARG A 45 -1.54 2.23 -8.41
CA ARG A 45 -1.57 3.29 -9.43
C ARG A 45 -2.36 2.91 -10.67
N CYS A 46 -2.38 1.62 -11.04
CA CYS A 46 -3.27 1.12 -12.09
C CYS A 46 -4.74 1.17 -11.65
N MET A 47 -5.06 0.76 -10.41
CA MET A 47 -6.43 0.80 -9.89
C MET A 47 -7.01 2.22 -9.83
N ILE A 48 -6.20 3.22 -9.49
CA ILE A 48 -6.64 4.63 -9.44
C ILE A 48 -6.56 5.36 -10.80
N GLY A 49 -6.17 4.64 -11.86
CA GLY A 49 -6.09 5.18 -13.22
C GLY A 49 -4.96 6.19 -13.45
N THR A 50 -3.90 6.22 -12.60
CA THR A 50 -2.68 7.02 -12.85
C THR A 50 -1.72 6.32 -13.81
N HIS A 51 -1.77 4.99 -13.87
CA HIS A 51 -1.06 4.20 -14.85
C HIS A 51 -2.06 3.43 -15.70
N GLN A 52 -1.98 3.60 -17.03
CA GLN A 52 -2.71 2.74 -17.95
C GLN A 52 -2.12 1.33 -17.91
N VAL A 53 -2.99 0.32 -17.96
CA VAL A 53 -2.57 -1.07 -18.06
C VAL A 53 -2.17 -1.41 -19.50
N ASP A 54 -1.21 -2.32 -19.66
CA ASP A 54 -0.78 -2.81 -20.98
C ASP A 54 -1.58 -4.06 -21.42
N GLY A 55 -2.37 -4.62 -20.49
CA GLY A 55 -3.30 -5.74 -20.76
C GLY A 55 -4.25 -5.96 -19.58
N GLY A 56 -5.33 -6.69 -19.85
CA GLY A 56 -6.36 -6.94 -18.86
C GLY A 56 -7.33 -5.77 -18.65
N THR A 57 -8.13 -5.85 -17.59
CA THR A 57 -9.16 -4.84 -17.26
C THR A 57 -9.18 -4.54 -15.77
N ILE A 58 -9.55 -3.31 -15.44
CA ILE A 58 -9.83 -2.86 -14.07
C ILE A 58 -11.21 -2.21 -14.06
N GLU A 59 -12.09 -2.73 -13.21
CA GLU A 59 -13.40 -2.16 -12.98
C GLU A 59 -13.47 -1.54 -11.59
N LEU A 60 -13.93 -0.30 -11.51
CA LEU A 60 -14.32 0.38 -10.27
C LEU A 60 -15.81 0.66 -10.30
N PHE A 61 -16.52 0.31 -9.25
CA PHE A 61 -17.99 0.50 -9.16
C PHE A 61 -18.78 -0.16 -10.31
N GLY A 62 -18.24 -1.23 -10.92
CA GLY A 62 -18.82 -1.89 -12.08
C GLY A 62 -18.52 -1.22 -13.44
N GLN A 63 -17.74 -0.14 -13.44
CA GLN A 63 -17.29 0.56 -14.65
C GLN A 63 -15.83 0.20 -14.96
N ASN A 64 -15.57 -0.27 -16.19
CA ASN A 64 -14.19 -0.46 -16.66
C ASN A 64 -13.52 0.90 -16.84
N ILE A 65 -12.39 1.10 -16.15
CA ILE A 65 -11.61 2.35 -16.22
C ILE A 65 -10.52 2.33 -17.27
N CYS A 66 -10.23 1.15 -17.85
CA CYS A 66 -9.23 1.01 -18.89
C CYS A 66 -9.77 1.59 -20.20
N GLY A 67 -9.13 2.62 -20.73
CA GLY A 67 -9.54 3.27 -21.97
C GLY A 67 -10.54 4.41 -21.79
N LEU A 68 -10.88 4.79 -20.56
CA LEU A 68 -11.59 6.06 -20.31
C LEU A 68 -10.68 7.24 -20.68
N ASP A 69 -11.30 8.30 -21.20
CA ASP A 69 -10.66 9.58 -21.33
C ASP A 69 -10.49 10.27 -19.97
N GLU A 70 -9.83 11.40 -19.93
CA GLU A 70 -9.55 12.10 -18.68
C GLU A 70 -10.81 12.54 -17.94
N ASP A 71 -11.85 12.95 -18.66
CA ASP A 71 -13.14 13.36 -18.06
C ASP A 71 -13.83 12.16 -17.40
N GLY A 72 -13.90 11.02 -18.09
CA GLY A 72 -14.44 9.79 -17.55
C GLY A 72 -13.66 9.28 -16.33
N LEU A 73 -12.32 9.39 -16.35
CA LEU A 73 -11.47 9.04 -15.21
C LEU A 73 -11.73 9.99 -14.04
N ASN A 74 -11.89 11.30 -14.27
CA ASN A 74 -12.17 12.28 -13.23
C ASN A 74 -13.52 12.00 -12.54
N ASP A 75 -14.53 11.59 -13.28
CA ASP A 75 -15.82 11.22 -12.70
C ASP A 75 -15.74 9.96 -11.82
N VAL A 76 -14.85 9.03 -12.14
CA VAL A 76 -14.58 7.88 -11.28
C VAL A 76 -13.75 8.30 -10.06
N ARG A 77 -12.74 9.15 -10.23
CA ARG A 77 -11.84 9.63 -9.16
C ARG A 77 -12.58 10.38 -8.06
N LYS A 78 -13.65 11.10 -8.37
CA LYS A 78 -14.52 11.77 -7.37
C LYS A 78 -15.19 10.79 -6.40
N LYS A 79 -15.28 9.49 -6.74
CA LYS A 79 -15.96 8.45 -5.95
C LYS A 79 -15.03 7.70 -4.99
N PHE A 80 -13.71 7.95 -5.05
CA PHE A 80 -12.74 7.34 -4.14
C PHE A 80 -11.77 8.38 -3.58
N GLY A 81 -11.20 8.09 -2.42
CA GLY A 81 -10.14 8.90 -1.81
C GLY A 81 -8.81 8.15 -1.81
N ILE A 82 -7.70 8.89 -1.71
CA ILE A 82 -6.36 8.32 -1.67
C ILE A 82 -5.56 8.95 -0.53
N LEU A 83 -4.97 8.10 0.31
CA LEU A 83 -3.91 8.49 1.23
C LEU A 83 -2.56 8.00 0.68
N PHE A 84 -1.73 8.92 0.24
CA PHE A 84 -0.37 8.64 -0.21
C PHE A 84 0.60 8.51 0.97
N GLN A 85 1.72 7.83 0.75
CA GLN A 85 2.74 7.57 1.76
C GLN A 85 3.24 8.83 2.49
N SER A 86 3.38 9.97 1.82
CA SER A 86 3.78 11.26 2.44
C SER A 86 2.63 12.08 3.01
N GLY A 87 1.36 11.61 2.87
CA GLY A 87 0.15 12.42 3.09
C GLY A 87 -0.15 13.39 1.95
N ALA A 88 0.85 13.73 1.13
CA ALA A 88 0.78 14.58 -0.07
C ALA A 88 0.01 15.90 0.12
N LEU A 89 0.14 16.55 1.29
CA LEU A 89 -0.49 17.84 1.58
C LEU A 89 0.21 18.98 0.81
N PHE A 90 -0.56 19.97 0.40
CA PHE A 90 -0.03 21.21 -0.14
C PHE A 90 0.58 22.03 1.00
N ASN A 91 1.89 22.25 0.96
CA ASN A 91 2.63 22.92 2.02
C ASN A 91 2.29 24.42 2.16
N SER A 92 1.76 25.04 1.12
CA SER A 92 1.32 26.43 1.09
C SER A 92 -0.10 26.64 1.63
N MET A 93 -0.79 25.57 2.00
CA MET A 93 -2.17 25.56 2.49
C MET A 93 -2.21 25.06 3.95
N THR A 94 -3.12 25.62 4.74
CA THR A 94 -3.46 25.08 6.07
C THR A 94 -4.11 23.70 5.96
N LEU A 95 -4.32 23.01 7.08
CA LEU A 95 -5.04 21.72 7.08
C LEU A 95 -6.48 21.90 6.60
N ALA A 96 -7.15 22.96 7.03
CA ALA A 96 -8.52 23.26 6.59
C ALA A 96 -8.59 23.49 5.07
N GLU A 97 -7.68 24.27 4.51
CA GLU A 97 -7.61 24.54 3.07
C GLU A 97 -7.29 23.27 2.26
N ASN A 98 -6.38 22.42 2.76
CA ASN A 98 -6.11 21.12 2.15
C ASN A 98 -7.35 20.22 2.06
N VAL A 99 -8.18 20.20 3.11
CA VAL A 99 -9.41 19.40 3.16
C VAL A 99 -10.54 20.06 2.35
N ALA A 100 -10.59 21.39 2.29
CA ALA A 100 -11.58 22.15 1.51
C ALA A 100 -11.37 21.98 0.00
N LEU A 101 -10.12 21.85 -0.45
CA LEU A 101 -9.76 21.89 -1.88
C LEU A 101 -10.58 20.93 -2.75
N PRO A 102 -10.75 19.63 -2.43
CA PRO A 102 -11.56 18.74 -3.24
C PRO A 102 -13.04 19.17 -3.32
N LEU A 103 -13.58 19.78 -2.25
CA LEU A 103 -14.96 20.27 -2.23
C LEU A 103 -15.12 21.49 -3.14
N GLN A 104 -14.16 22.42 -3.09
CA GLN A 104 -14.15 23.63 -3.93
C GLN A 104 -14.01 23.31 -5.40
N GLU A 105 -13.15 22.34 -5.76
CA GLU A 105 -12.86 21.97 -7.16
C GLU A 105 -13.96 21.09 -7.79
N HIS A 106 -14.65 20.28 -6.99
CA HIS A 106 -15.52 19.25 -7.54
C HIS A 106 -16.99 19.35 -7.15
N THR A 107 -17.37 20.39 -6.39
CA THR A 107 -18.77 20.66 -6.01
C THR A 107 -19.15 22.12 -6.25
N GLN A 108 -20.44 22.40 -6.18
CA GLN A 108 -20.99 23.76 -6.22
C GLN A 108 -21.56 24.16 -4.85
N LEU A 109 -20.95 23.65 -3.77
CA LEU A 109 -21.39 23.95 -2.42
C LEU A 109 -21.01 25.40 -2.03
N ASP A 110 -21.88 26.06 -1.30
CA ASP A 110 -21.57 27.37 -0.70
C ASP A 110 -20.43 27.24 0.32
N GLN A 111 -19.64 28.30 0.47
CA GLN A 111 -18.47 28.30 1.36
C GLN A 111 -18.82 27.92 2.80
N GLU A 112 -19.98 28.32 3.32
CA GLU A 112 -20.43 27.97 4.66
C GLU A 112 -20.63 26.45 4.82
N ILE A 113 -21.13 25.78 3.79
CA ILE A 113 -21.30 24.32 3.77
C ILE A 113 -19.94 23.63 3.69
N ILE A 114 -19.02 24.14 2.86
CA ILE A 114 -17.65 23.63 2.78
C ILE A 114 -16.97 23.74 4.15
N ASP A 115 -17.07 24.86 4.83
CA ASP A 115 -16.47 25.07 6.15
C ASP A 115 -17.00 24.07 7.21
N ILE A 116 -18.29 23.76 7.14
CA ILE A 116 -18.92 22.74 8.01
C ILE A 116 -18.35 21.36 7.68
N GLN A 117 -18.30 20.99 6.40
CA GLN A 117 -17.75 19.72 5.96
C GLN A 117 -16.28 19.55 6.39
N VAL A 118 -15.47 20.58 6.19
CA VAL A 118 -14.06 20.59 6.61
C VAL A 118 -13.93 20.33 8.12
N LYS A 119 -14.73 21.01 8.95
CA LYS A 119 -14.74 20.79 10.41
C LYS A 119 -15.09 19.35 10.76
N ILE A 120 -16.09 18.77 10.09
CA ILE A 120 -16.50 17.37 10.30
C ILE A 120 -15.35 16.42 9.91
N LYS A 121 -14.72 16.61 8.74
CA LYS A 121 -13.63 15.72 8.28
C LYS A 121 -12.39 15.82 9.19
N LEU A 122 -12.04 17.02 9.64
CA LEU A 122 -10.96 17.22 10.61
C LEU A 122 -11.28 16.62 11.98
N GLU A 123 -12.54 16.69 12.43
CA GLU A 123 -12.98 16.03 13.67
C GLU A 123 -12.84 14.51 13.60
N LEU A 124 -13.25 13.89 12.48
CA LEU A 124 -13.14 12.44 12.26
C LEU A 124 -11.72 11.92 12.44
N VAL A 125 -10.70 12.74 12.15
CA VAL A 125 -9.29 12.38 12.27
C VAL A 125 -8.61 13.01 13.50
N GLY A 126 -9.39 13.68 14.38
CA GLY A 126 -8.88 14.30 15.62
C GLY A 126 -7.95 15.49 15.39
N LEU A 127 -8.21 16.31 14.35
CA LEU A 127 -7.39 17.48 13.97
C LEU A 127 -8.18 18.78 13.89
N ARG A 128 -9.37 18.84 14.49
CA ARG A 128 -10.23 20.02 14.45
C ARG A 128 -9.53 21.28 14.97
N GLU A 129 -8.86 21.18 16.11
CA GLU A 129 -8.16 22.29 16.76
C GLU A 129 -6.89 22.71 16.00
N ASP A 130 -6.39 21.87 15.11
CA ASP A 130 -5.20 22.11 14.30
C ASP A 130 -5.53 22.64 12.89
N ALA A 131 -6.80 22.93 12.60
CA ALA A 131 -7.31 23.33 11.27
C ALA A 131 -6.50 24.43 10.58
N ASN A 132 -6.02 25.42 11.33
CA ASN A 132 -5.28 26.57 10.83
C ASN A 132 -3.75 26.37 10.74
N LYS A 133 -3.24 25.18 11.14
CA LYS A 133 -1.81 24.88 11.03
C LYS A 133 -1.44 24.49 9.61
N TYR A 134 -0.21 24.80 9.24
CA TYR A 134 0.41 24.35 7.99
C TYR A 134 1.07 22.97 8.16
N PRO A 135 1.25 22.21 7.08
CA PRO A 135 1.91 20.90 7.15
C PRO A 135 3.31 20.93 7.80
N ALA A 136 4.05 22.04 7.68
CA ALA A 136 5.35 22.20 8.31
C ALA A 136 5.30 22.30 9.85
N GLN A 137 4.13 22.57 10.44
CA GLN A 137 3.93 22.80 11.88
C GLN A 137 3.42 21.56 12.63
N ILE A 138 3.27 20.42 11.94
CA ILE A 138 2.65 19.21 12.48
C ILE A 138 3.54 17.98 12.32
N SER A 139 3.30 16.95 13.14
CA SER A 139 4.02 15.68 13.10
C SER A 139 3.70 14.85 11.84
N GLY A 140 4.50 13.81 11.57
CA GLY A 140 4.27 12.87 10.48
C GLY A 140 2.90 12.18 10.57
N GLY A 141 2.52 11.70 11.76
CA GLY A 141 1.21 11.10 12.00
C GLY A 141 0.05 12.08 11.80
N MET A 142 0.21 13.35 12.20
CA MET A 142 -0.79 14.39 11.92
C MET A 142 -0.90 14.66 10.42
N LYS A 143 0.21 14.63 9.65
CA LYS A 143 0.17 14.77 8.18
C LYS A 143 -0.62 13.64 7.54
N LYS A 144 -0.43 12.40 7.99
CA LYS A 144 -1.21 11.24 7.53
C LYS A 144 -2.70 11.41 7.82
N ARG A 145 -3.05 11.81 9.06
CA ARG A 145 -4.44 12.05 9.45
C ARG A 145 -5.08 13.19 8.64
N ALA A 146 -4.37 14.29 8.41
CA ALA A 146 -4.86 15.37 7.56
C ALA A 146 -5.03 14.96 6.09
N GLY A 147 -4.09 14.17 5.55
CA GLY A 147 -4.21 13.55 4.22
C GLY A 147 -5.44 12.66 4.12
N LEU A 148 -5.75 11.92 5.18
CA LEU A 148 -6.95 11.08 5.26
C LEU A 148 -8.24 11.92 5.33
N ALA A 149 -8.25 13.01 6.11
CA ALA A 149 -9.39 13.95 6.13
C ALA A 149 -9.66 14.53 4.74
N ARG A 150 -8.61 14.89 3.99
CA ARG A 150 -8.75 15.33 2.60
C ARG A 150 -9.26 14.21 1.68
N ALA A 151 -8.77 12.99 1.84
CA ALA A 151 -9.25 11.84 1.07
C ALA A 151 -10.74 11.55 1.30
N LEU A 152 -11.26 11.90 2.50
CA LEU A 152 -12.66 11.75 2.89
C LEU A 152 -13.55 12.93 2.45
N ALA A 153 -13.00 14.02 1.90
CA ALA A 153 -13.73 15.26 1.68
C ALA A 153 -15.00 15.08 0.81
N LEU A 154 -14.94 14.25 -0.24
CA LEU A 154 -16.04 14.00 -1.17
C LEU A 154 -16.91 12.77 -0.78
N ASP A 155 -16.88 12.31 0.46
CA ASP A 155 -17.61 11.12 0.94
C ASP A 155 -17.40 9.88 0.04
N PRO A 156 -16.14 9.44 -0.13
CA PRO A 156 -15.79 8.40 -1.08
C PRO A 156 -16.39 7.04 -0.66
N LYS A 157 -16.63 6.18 -1.65
CA LYS A 157 -17.04 4.78 -1.42
C LYS A 157 -15.86 3.83 -1.26
N ILE A 158 -14.68 4.21 -1.75
CA ILE A 158 -13.43 3.47 -1.60
C ILE A 158 -12.36 4.42 -1.09
N LEU A 159 -11.52 3.94 -0.17
CA LEU A 159 -10.26 4.57 0.22
C LEU A 159 -9.10 3.68 -0.19
N PHE A 160 -8.19 4.26 -0.96
CA PHE A 160 -6.91 3.65 -1.30
C PHE A 160 -5.83 4.19 -0.37
N TYR A 161 -4.97 3.31 0.15
CA TYR A 161 -3.89 3.66 1.05
C TYR A 161 -2.56 3.12 0.50
N ASP A 162 -1.61 4.00 0.26
CA ASP A 162 -0.24 3.65 -0.14
C ASP A 162 0.69 3.82 1.07
N GLU A 163 1.04 2.72 1.73
CA GLU A 163 1.91 2.65 2.90
C GLU A 163 1.48 3.63 4.01
N PRO A 164 0.27 3.48 4.59
CA PRO A 164 -0.31 4.48 5.51
C PRO A 164 0.51 4.69 6.78
N SER A 165 1.12 3.65 7.32
CA SER A 165 1.91 3.66 8.57
C SER A 165 3.42 3.86 8.36
N ALA A 166 3.89 3.81 7.10
CA ALA A 166 5.31 3.89 6.80
C ALA A 166 5.98 5.16 7.37
N GLY A 167 7.10 4.93 8.07
CA GLY A 167 7.92 6.01 8.66
C GLY A 167 7.36 6.61 9.95
N LEU A 168 6.36 5.97 10.56
CA LEU A 168 5.82 6.34 11.87
C LEU A 168 6.41 5.44 12.97
N ASP A 169 6.39 5.93 14.20
CA ASP A 169 6.66 5.10 15.37
C ASP A 169 5.51 4.09 15.61
N PRO A 170 5.77 2.98 16.33
CA PRO A 170 4.76 1.92 16.49
C PRO A 170 3.43 2.38 17.13
N VAL A 171 3.48 3.36 18.04
CA VAL A 171 2.27 3.86 18.72
C VAL A 171 1.44 4.69 17.74
N THR A 172 2.08 5.58 17.00
CA THR A 172 1.42 6.40 15.98
C THR A 172 0.88 5.53 14.83
N SER A 173 1.61 4.48 14.43
CA SER A 173 1.16 3.49 13.44
C SER A 173 -0.13 2.81 13.90
N ALA A 174 -0.15 2.28 15.13
CA ALA A 174 -1.35 1.66 15.70
C ALA A 174 -2.55 2.64 15.77
N GLN A 175 -2.31 3.94 16.03
CA GLN A 175 -3.38 4.95 15.99
C GLN A 175 -3.96 5.15 14.59
N ILE A 176 -3.12 5.11 13.55
CA ILE A 176 -3.60 5.16 12.15
C ILE A 176 -4.43 3.92 11.81
N ASP A 177 -3.98 2.73 12.22
CA ASP A 177 -4.71 1.48 12.00
C ASP A 177 -6.09 1.52 12.67
N GLN A 178 -6.17 1.96 13.92
CA GLN A 178 -7.45 2.12 14.63
C GLN A 178 -8.37 3.15 13.96
N LEU A 179 -7.80 4.24 13.44
CA LEU A 179 -8.58 5.23 12.69
C LEU A 179 -9.12 4.62 11.39
N MET A 180 -8.32 3.87 10.65
CA MET A 180 -8.76 3.19 9.43
C MET A 180 -9.90 2.20 9.70
N LEU A 181 -9.77 1.39 10.75
CA LEU A 181 -10.83 0.46 11.20
C LEU A 181 -12.12 1.20 11.57
N ALA A 182 -11.99 2.30 12.34
CA ALA A 182 -13.15 3.10 12.73
C ALA A 182 -13.87 3.70 11.52
N LEU A 183 -13.14 4.24 10.56
CA LEU A 183 -13.70 4.81 9.33
C LEU A 183 -14.40 3.74 8.47
N THR A 184 -13.75 2.59 8.25
CA THR A 184 -14.37 1.46 7.53
C THR A 184 -15.67 1.04 8.20
N LYS A 185 -15.66 0.86 9.52
CA LYS A 185 -16.83 0.39 10.28
C LYS A 185 -17.95 1.43 10.38
N GLN A 186 -17.61 2.71 10.60
CA GLN A 186 -18.60 3.76 10.85
C GLN A 186 -19.17 4.33 9.54
N LEU A 187 -18.35 4.45 8.51
CA LEU A 187 -18.75 5.04 7.23
C LEU A 187 -19.11 3.99 6.17
N GLY A 188 -18.86 2.71 6.44
CA GLY A 188 -19.11 1.63 5.48
C GLY A 188 -18.22 1.73 4.22
N VAL A 189 -17.08 2.41 4.32
CA VAL A 189 -16.16 2.62 3.21
C VAL A 189 -15.38 1.34 2.94
N THR A 190 -15.16 1.02 1.66
CA THR A 190 -14.27 -0.07 1.26
C THR A 190 -12.82 0.42 1.29
N SER A 191 -11.91 -0.36 1.85
CA SER A 191 -10.50 0.01 1.97
C SER A 191 -9.61 -0.92 1.17
N VAL A 192 -8.69 -0.34 0.37
CA VAL A 192 -7.62 -1.07 -0.32
C VAL A 192 -6.29 -0.53 0.18
N VAL A 193 -5.54 -1.34 0.88
CA VAL A 193 -4.31 -0.94 1.57
C VAL A 193 -3.13 -1.67 0.94
N VAL A 194 -2.12 -0.91 0.54
CA VAL A 194 -0.83 -1.45 0.12
C VAL A 194 0.17 -1.23 1.25
N THR A 195 0.75 -2.30 1.77
CA THR A 195 1.76 -2.19 2.83
C THR A 195 2.74 -3.37 2.83
N HIS A 196 3.88 -3.17 3.47
CA HIS A 196 4.84 -4.23 3.82
C HIS A 196 4.93 -4.42 5.35
N GLU A 197 4.16 -3.67 6.13
CA GLU A 197 4.14 -3.74 7.60
C GLU A 197 3.11 -4.79 8.04
N MET A 198 3.60 -5.94 8.53
CA MET A 198 2.75 -7.09 8.83
C MET A 198 1.83 -6.88 10.02
N ASP A 199 2.30 -6.22 11.08
CA ASP A 199 1.49 -5.97 12.28
C ASP A 199 0.26 -5.11 11.93
N SER A 200 0.45 -4.08 11.13
CA SER A 200 -0.63 -3.26 10.60
C SER A 200 -1.56 -4.08 9.70
N ALA A 201 -1.00 -4.85 8.76
CA ALA A 201 -1.76 -5.69 7.83
C ALA A 201 -2.70 -6.66 8.56
N PHE A 202 -2.20 -7.39 9.57
CA PHE A 202 -3.02 -8.32 10.36
C PHE A 202 -4.03 -7.61 11.26
N THR A 203 -3.75 -6.37 11.66
CA THR A 203 -4.69 -5.59 12.48
C THR A 203 -5.92 -5.15 11.69
N ILE A 204 -5.72 -4.71 10.43
CA ILE A 204 -6.77 -4.01 9.69
C ILE A 204 -7.48 -4.87 8.63
N ALA A 205 -6.87 -5.97 8.17
CA ALA A 205 -7.38 -6.73 7.04
C ALA A 205 -8.61 -7.59 7.40
N ASP A 206 -9.59 -7.61 6.50
CA ASP A 206 -10.57 -8.69 6.38
C ASP A 206 -10.01 -9.79 5.49
N ARG A 207 -9.48 -9.40 4.32
CA ARG A 207 -8.80 -10.28 3.37
C ARG A 207 -7.44 -9.71 3.00
N MET A 208 -6.52 -10.60 2.64
CA MET A 208 -5.16 -10.26 2.28
C MET A 208 -4.80 -10.84 0.91
N ALA A 209 -3.91 -10.14 0.20
CA ALA A 209 -3.36 -10.55 -1.07
C ALA A 209 -1.83 -10.46 -1.02
N MET A 210 -1.12 -11.52 -1.36
CA MET A 210 0.34 -11.52 -1.42
C MET A 210 0.82 -11.37 -2.85
N LEU A 211 1.55 -10.28 -3.11
CA LEU A 211 2.17 -9.98 -4.39
C LEU A 211 3.69 -10.21 -4.31
N ASP A 212 4.24 -11.02 -5.20
CA ASP A 212 5.68 -11.25 -5.35
C ASP A 212 6.10 -11.15 -6.81
N ARG A 213 7.08 -10.29 -7.11
CA ARG A 213 7.65 -10.09 -8.46
C ARG A 213 6.59 -9.94 -9.57
N GLY A 214 5.57 -9.14 -9.30
CA GLY A 214 4.50 -8.88 -10.26
C GLY A 214 3.46 -9.99 -10.38
N ARG A 215 3.51 -11.06 -9.59
CA ARG A 215 2.56 -12.17 -9.59
C ARG A 215 1.76 -12.21 -8.29
N MET A 216 0.46 -12.46 -8.40
CA MET A 216 -0.39 -12.70 -7.23
C MET A 216 -0.20 -14.14 -6.77
N LEU A 217 0.44 -14.35 -5.60
CA LEU A 217 0.66 -15.69 -5.06
C LEU A 217 -0.60 -16.26 -4.39
N ARG A 218 -1.32 -15.42 -3.64
CA ARG A 218 -2.54 -15.81 -2.93
C ARG A 218 -3.41 -14.61 -2.62
N VAL A 219 -4.72 -14.80 -2.68
CA VAL A 219 -5.76 -13.92 -2.13
C VAL A 219 -6.67 -14.77 -1.27
N ASP A 220 -6.77 -14.43 0.02
CA ASP A 220 -7.59 -15.21 0.96
C ASP A 220 -8.04 -14.36 2.15
N GLU A 221 -8.82 -14.93 3.06
CA GLU A 221 -9.14 -14.34 4.35
C GLU A 221 -7.88 -14.20 5.22
N ARG A 222 -7.88 -13.21 6.11
CA ARG A 222 -6.78 -12.98 7.05
C ARG A 222 -6.42 -14.24 7.84
N THR A 223 -7.41 -15.00 8.28
CA THR A 223 -7.25 -16.24 9.06
C THR A 223 -6.38 -17.27 8.35
N TRP A 224 -6.49 -17.41 7.03
CA TRP A 224 -5.65 -18.33 6.27
C TRP A 224 -4.15 -17.94 6.36
N PHE A 225 -3.86 -16.64 6.33
CA PHE A 225 -2.47 -16.14 6.47
C PHE A 225 -1.96 -16.27 7.90
N GLU A 226 -2.82 -16.09 8.91
CA GLU A 226 -2.49 -16.35 10.32
C GLU A 226 -2.14 -17.82 10.54
N GLU A 227 -2.97 -18.74 10.07
CA GLU A 227 -2.72 -20.18 10.14
C GLU A 227 -1.40 -20.55 9.46
N LEU A 228 -1.14 -20.06 8.24
CA LEU A 228 0.11 -20.34 7.52
C LEU A 228 1.34 -19.77 8.24
N ARG A 229 1.26 -18.56 8.80
CA ARG A 229 2.33 -17.94 9.58
C ARG A 229 2.70 -18.78 10.80
N ASP A 230 1.69 -19.29 11.48
CA ASP A 230 1.82 -19.95 12.78
C ASP A 230 2.11 -21.45 12.69
N LEU A 231 2.14 -22.07 11.49
CA LEU A 231 2.59 -23.44 11.26
C LEU A 231 3.95 -23.69 11.92
N ASP A 232 4.14 -24.87 12.52
CA ASP A 232 5.47 -25.32 12.94
C ASP A 232 6.40 -25.61 11.74
N ASN A 233 7.67 -25.87 12.00
CA ASN A 233 8.64 -26.05 10.91
C ASN A 233 8.45 -27.39 10.17
N ASP A 234 7.95 -28.42 10.83
CA ASP A 234 7.71 -29.72 10.21
C ASP A 234 6.53 -29.64 9.26
N GLN A 235 5.44 -29.02 9.69
CA GLN A 235 4.26 -28.74 8.86
C GLN A 235 4.60 -27.81 7.69
N ALA A 236 5.42 -26.78 7.93
CA ALA A 236 5.84 -25.82 6.93
C ALA A 236 6.74 -26.42 5.83
N SER A 237 7.42 -27.54 6.08
CA SER A 237 8.19 -28.25 5.07
C SER A 237 7.31 -28.99 4.04
N ALA A 238 6.06 -29.28 4.41
CA ALA A 238 5.11 -30.03 3.60
C ALA A 238 4.22 -29.15 2.70
N VAL A 239 4.24 -27.81 2.88
CA VAL A 239 3.42 -26.89 2.06
C VAL A 239 4.09 -26.53 0.73
N SER A 240 3.31 -25.96 -0.20
CA SER A 240 3.82 -25.56 -1.52
C SER A 240 4.92 -24.49 -1.44
N GLN A 241 5.73 -24.36 -2.50
CA GLN A 241 6.79 -23.37 -2.58
C GLN A 241 6.25 -21.93 -2.39
N ASP A 242 5.09 -21.60 -2.97
CA ASP A 242 4.47 -20.29 -2.80
C ASP A 242 4.04 -20.05 -1.35
N GLN A 243 3.51 -21.07 -0.66
CA GLN A 243 3.17 -20.97 0.76
C GLN A 243 4.41 -20.79 1.64
N GLN A 244 5.54 -21.46 1.31
CA GLN A 244 6.81 -21.24 2.01
C GLN A 244 7.31 -19.79 1.83
N LEU A 245 7.19 -19.21 0.61
CA LEU A 245 7.52 -17.83 0.34
C LEU A 245 6.65 -16.86 1.15
N ILE A 246 5.33 -17.08 1.14
CA ILE A 246 4.38 -16.29 1.91
C ILE A 246 4.73 -16.37 3.40
N ARG A 247 4.91 -17.58 3.95
CA ARG A 247 5.25 -17.79 5.36
C ARG A 247 6.55 -17.10 5.76
N GLN A 248 7.60 -17.21 4.93
CA GLN A 248 8.87 -16.51 5.18
C GLN A 248 8.65 -14.99 5.26
N PHE A 249 7.88 -14.44 4.34
CA PHE A 249 7.56 -13.00 4.33
C PHE A 249 6.80 -12.58 5.58
N LEU A 250 5.74 -13.33 5.95
CA LEU A 250 4.90 -13.04 7.12
C LEU A 250 5.67 -13.07 8.45
N ARG A 251 6.69 -13.92 8.54
CA ARG A 251 7.54 -14.06 9.75
C ARG A 251 8.74 -13.14 9.76
N GLY A 252 9.03 -12.44 8.66
CA GLY A 252 10.26 -11.66 8.51
C GLY A 252 11.53 -12.52 8.66
N ALA A 253 11.44 -13.82 8.32
CA ALA A 253 12.56 -14.74 8.52
C ALA A 253 13.70 -14.42 7.54
N PRO A 254 14.97 -14.27 8.03
CA PRO A 254 16.09 -13.91 7.18
C PRO A 254 16.47 -15.04 6.20
N ASP A 255 16.23 -16.28 6.58
CA ASP A 255 16.56 -17.46 5.79
C ASP A 255 15.31 -18.10 5.17
N GLY A 256 15.43 -18.57 3.93
CA GLY A 256 14.35 -19.24 3.22
C GLY A 256 14.33 -18.92 1.72
N PRO A 257 13.27 -19.35 0.99
CA PRO A 257 13.19 -19.22 -0.46
C PRO A 257 13.35 -17.77 -1.00
N LEU A 258 12.86 -16.75 -0.26
CA LEU A 258 13.03 -15.34 -0.64
C LEU A 258 14.49 -14.89 -0.54
N ALA A 259 15.20 -15.32 0.50
CA ALA A 259 16.62 -15.01 0.70
C ALA A 259 17.50 -15.71 -0.34
N ALA A 260 17.23 -16.99 -0.62
CA ALA A 260 17.93 -17.77 -1.64
C ALA A 260 17.83 -17.09 -3.02
N ARG A 261 16.62 -16.63 -3.42
CA ARG A 261 16.40 -15.92 -4.69
C ARG A 261 17.13 -14.59 -4.78
N ARG A 262 17.38 -13.87 -3.67
CA ARG A 262 18.16 -12.63 -3.65
C ARG A 262 19.65 -12.91 -3.87
N ASN A 263 20.16 -14.01 -3.32
CA ASN A 263 21.56 -14.42 -3.48
C ASN A 263 21.86 -14.91 -4.91
N GLU A 264 20.91 -15.56 -5.58
CA GLU A 264 21.06 -16.01 -6.97
C GLU A 264 21.12 -14.85 -7.99
N GLN A 265 20.62 -13.66 -7.65
CA GLN A 265 20.62 -12.48 -8.53
C GLN A 265 21.86 -11.59 -8.38
N GLY A 266 22.94 -12.07 -7.74
CA GLY A 266 24.22 -11.36 -7.75
C GLY A 266 24.25 -10.03 -7.01
N TYR A 267 23.36 -9.84 -6.01
CA TYR A 267 23.29 -8.58 -5.22
C TYR A 267 24.64 -8.24 -4.53
N SER A 268 25.48 -9.26 -4.32
CA SER A 268 26.84 -9.09 -3.80
C SER A 268 27.84 -8.60 -4.86
N GLU A 269 27.63 -8.89 -6.14
CA GLU A 269 28.49 -8.42 -7.22
C GLU A 269 28.26 -6.94 -7.56
N ASP A 270 27.00 -6.48 -7.55
CA ASP A 270 26.66 -5.09 -7.85
C ASP A 270 27.03 -4.11 -6.73
N LEU A 271 26.97 -4.54 -5.46
CA LEU A 271 27.25 -3.66 -4.31
C LEU A 271 28.75 -3.57 -3.97
N PHE A 272 29.53 -4.62 -4.19
CA PHE A 272 30.92 -4.69 -3.75
C PHE A 272 31.92 -4.88 -4.90
N GLY A 273 31.47 -5.10 -6.13
CA GLY A 273 32.34 -5.35 -7.29
C GLY A 273 33.31 -6.53 -7.10
N MET A 274 33.01 -7.46 -6.20
CA MET A 274 33.85 -8.59 -5.85
C MET A 274 33.01 -9.88 -5.78
N THR A 275 33.40 -10.87 -6.56
CA THR A 275 32.91 -12.25 -6.41
C THR A 275 33.35 -12.83 -5.05
N MET A 276 32.45 -13.53 -4.37
CA MET A 276 32.69 -14.16 -3.04
C MET A 276 33.92 -15.10 -3.00
N ASP A 277 34.39 -15.60 -4.13
CA ASP A 277 35.59 -16.43 -4.24
C ASP A 277 36.91 -15.73 -3.84
N ARG A 278 36.93 -14.41 -3.72
CA ARG A 278 38.11 -13.64 -3.28
C ARG A 278 38.19 -13.40 -1.77
N VAL A 279 37.11 -13.56 -1.05
CA VAL A 279 37.08 -13.27 0.41
C VAL A 279 37.60 -14.44 1.24
N THR A 280 37.62 -15.68 0.71
CA THR A 280 38.04 -16.89 1.45
C THR A 280 39.51 -17.25 1.28
N ARG A 281 40.29 -16.52 0.48
CA ARG A 281 41.73 -16.76 0.42
C ARG A 281 42.46 -15.87 1.44
N THR A 282 42.65 -16.37 2.63
CA THR A 282 43.65 -15.88 3.58
C THR A 282 45.05 -15.98 2.94
N PRO A 283 45.85 -14.90 2.88
CA PRO A 283 47.22 -15.03 2.39
C PRO A 283 48.01 -15.93 3.31
N SER A 284 48.51 -17.02 2.78
CA SER A 284 49.46 -17.90 3.47
C SER A 284 50.75 -17.08 3.74
N VAL A 285 50.98 -16.80 5.03
CA VAL A 285 52.22 -16.24 5.52
C VAL A 285 53.33 -17.29 5.29
N GLN A 286 54.23 -17.05 4.37
CA GLN A 286 55.44 -17.87 4.26
C GLN A 286 56.38 -17.54 5.42
N PRO A 287 56.94 -18.53 6.14
CA PRO A 287 57.94 -18.28 7.14
C PRO A 287 59.25 -17.85 6.47
N THR A 288 59.72 -16.65 6.81
CA THR A 288 61.08 -16.19 6.49
C THR A 288 62.10 -17.09 7.16
N ARG A 289 62.89 -17.76 6.31
CA ARG A 289 64.18 -18.38 6.77
C ARG A 289 65.21 -17.27 6.85
N GLY A 290 65.79 -17.12 8.02
CA GLY A 290 67.01 -16.40 8.31
C GLY A 290 67.77 -17.12 9.38
#